data_cea75ee3943526150b3e748b547ec0fb
#
_entry.id   cea75ee3943526150b3e748b547ec0fb
#
_cell.length_a   1.000
_cell.length_b   1.000
_cell.length_c   1.000
_cell.angle_alpha   90.00
_cell.angle_beta   90.00
_cell.angle_gamma   90.00
#
_symmetry.space_group_name_H-M   'P 1'
#
loop_
_entity.id
_entity.type
_entity.pdbx_description
1 polymer ?
#
loop_
_entity_poly.entity_id
_entity_poly.type
_entity_poly.pdbx_seq_one_letter_code
_entity_poly.pdbx_strand_id
1 'polypeptide(L)'
;MRSFVYRNNTVEPFFAGWDVCFSGYDDISFVDPTTDNYIWFYQIPFKFEREKLIEEIVAWEDKLDLLLTQIPSYKNLIVISLVDLAPFRLTESDWSVYNVIERYNRHIQELSGTYPNVKVLDFSDFTSRYSSEQLVDWRFYFISQMGLNPKLVPAFSGWLREKMRGVKLQRKKCLVLDLDNTLWGGVLGEDGIQGIQIGGDYPGKAFLCFQEGLVELTKKGIILAICSKNNEQDVLEAWEKNPFIKLTREYISAYRINWQNKADNIRELSQELNIGLDSFVFVDDNPGERELVRQMLPMVEVPDFPRQPYMLPMFLVLLNDSYFKVYSVTDEDEKKVEQYRANANRVREQSKFSDFNEYLRSLDMELKITSLDEFNVSRICLLYTSPSPRD
;
A
#
# COMPACT_ATOMS: atom_id res chain seq x y z
N MET A 1 -1.20 -9.56 -18.47
CA MET A 1 -2.49 -8.93 -18.13
C MET A 1 -2.74 -7.86 -19.18
N ARG A 2 -3.66 -8.13 -20.08
CA ARG A 2 -3.92 -7.29 -21.22
C ARG A 2 -4.76 -6.09 -20.82
N SER A 3 -4.44 -4.90 -21.33
CA SER A 3 -5.16 -3.66 -21.03
C SER A 3 -5.58 -2.96 -22.33
N PHE A 4 -6.66 -2.18 -22.26
CA PHE A 4 -7.10 -1.32 -23.34
C PHE A 4 -7.07 0.13 -22.87
N VAL A 5 -6.41 1.02 -23.61
CA VAL A 5 -6.19 2.42 -23.22
C VAL A 5 -7.03 3.35 -24.06
N TYR A 6 -7.99 4.04 -23.44
CA TYR A 6 -8.72 5.16 -24.01
C TYR A 6 -7.90 6.44 -23.87
N ARG A 7 -7.80 7.20 -24.94
CA ARG A 7 -6.88 8.34 -25.04
C ARG A 7 -7.40 9.44 -25.95
N ASN A 8 -6.93 10.65 -25.75
CA ASN A 8 -7.20 11.78 -26.63
C ASN A 8 -5.92 12.33 -27.32
N ASN A 9 -4.78 11.73 -27.06
CA ASN A 9 -3.48 12.12 -27.61
C ASN A 9 -2.53 10.91 -27.75
N THR A 10 -1.30 11.13 -28.19
CA THR A 10 -0.26 10.10 -28.33
C THR A 10 0.30 9.72 -26.97
N VAL A 11 -0.02 8.52 -26.50
CA VAL A 11 0.42 7.94 -25.22
C VAL A 11 1.18 6.64 -25.37
N GLU A 12 1.23 6.05 -26.56
CA GLU A 12 1.80 4.72 -26.83
C GLU A 12 3.23 4.54 -26.27
N PRO A 13 4.14 5.51 -26.39
CA PRO A 13 5.49 5.34 -25.85
C PRO A 13 5.53 5.12 -24.34
N PHE A 14 4.56 5.66 -23.60
CA PHE A 14 4.48 5.54 -22.13
C PHE A 14 4.06 4.15 -21.66
N PHE A 15 3.51 3.35 -22.56
CA PHE A 15 3.12 1.96 -22.35
C PHE A 15 4.09 0.96 -23.00
N ALA A 16 5.28 1.38 -23.39
CA ALA A 16 6.28 0.50 -23.97
C ALA A 16 6.61 -0.68 -23.02
N GLY A 17 6.53 -1.91 -23.54
CA GLY A 17 6.72 -3.13 -22.75
C GLY A 17 5.51 -3.58 -21.94
N TRP A 18 4.34 -2.97 -22.17
CA TRP A 18 3.05 -3.41 -21.64
C TRP A 18 2.28 -4.19 -22.73
N ASP A 19 1.43 -5.12 -22.30
CA ASP A 19 0.47 -5.79 -23.19
C ASP A 19 -0.79 -4.93 -23.28
N VAL A 20 -0.79 -3.98 -24.21
CA VAL A 20 -1.86 -2.98 -24.36
C VAL A 20 -2.32 -2.80 -25.81
N CYS A 21 -3.61 -2.50 -25.96
CA CYS A 21 -4.22 -1.96 -27.17
C CYS A 21 -4.72 -0.54 -26.89
N PHE A 22 -4.90 0.27 -27.93
CA PHE A 22 -5.31 1.67 -27.80
C PHE A 22 -6.58 1.93 -28.62
N SER A 23 -7.42 2.83 -28.09
CA SER A 23 -8.52 3.42 -28.86
C SER A 23 -7.99 4.36 -29.96
N GLY A 24 -8.87 4.76 -30.88
CA GLY A 24 -8.69 6.02 -31.61
C GLY A 24 -8.58 7.21 -30.65
N TYR A 25 -8.18 8.39 -31.17
CA TYR A 25 -8.17 9.60 -30.37
C TYR A 25 -9.60 10.03 -30.04
N ASP A 26 -9.86 10.23 -28.76
CA ASP A 26 -11.16 10.63 -28.21
C ASP A 26 -12.33 9.70 -28.58
N ASP A 27 -12.02 8.42 -28.87
CA ASP A 27 -12.94 7.41 -29.34
C ASP A 27 -13.24 6.36 -28.25
N ILE A 28 -14.52 6.22 -27.90
CA ILE A 28 -15.04 5.25 -26.92
C ILE A 28 -15.98 4.22 -27.56
N SER A 29 -16.06 4.17 -28.88
CA SER A 29 -17.02 3.33 -29.62
C SER A 29 -16.76 1.83 -29.47
N PHE A 30 -15.57 1.43 -29.04
CA PHE A 30 -15.18 0.03 -28.94
C PHE A 30 -14.72 -0.33 -27.52
N VAL A 31 -15.31 -1.38 -26.96
CA VAL A 31 -14.91 -2.00 -25.69
C VAL A 31 -14.33 -3.38 -26.00
N ASP A 32 -13.03 -3.57 -25.83
CA ASP A 32 -12.36 -4.85 -26.09
C ASP A 32 -12.73 -5.89 -25.03
N PRO A 33 -13.53 -6.93 -25.36
CA PRO A 33 -13.98 -7.91 -24.37
C PRO A 33 -12.84 -8.82 -23.86
N THR A 34 -11.69 -8.83 -24.54
CA THR A 34 -10.56 -9.71 -24.23
C THR A 34 -9.57 -9.11 -23.21
N THR A 35 -9.77 -7.86 -22.83
CA THR A 35 -8.89 -7.17 -21.86
C THR A 35 -9.32 -7.41 -20.43
N ASP A 36 -8.35 -7.38 -19.52
CA ASP A 36 -8.58 -7.47 -18.06
C ASP A 36 -8.85 -6.10 -17.43
N ASN A 37 -8.24 -5.06 -17.99
CA ASN A 37 -8.37 -3.69 -17.48
C ASN A 37 -8.56 -2.71 -18.64
N TYR A 38 -9.33 -1.67 -18.37
CA TYR A 38 -9.47 -0.49 -19.20
C TYR A 38 -8.78 0.66 -18.50
N ILE A 39 -8.01 1.46 -19.23
CA ILE A 39 -7.29 2.61 -18.71
C ILE A 39 -7.79 3.84 -19.44
N TRP A 40 -8.34 4.79 -18.70
CA TRP A 40 -8.71 6.10 -19.21
C TRP A 40 -7.55 7.06 -18.93
N PHE A 41 -6.83 7.44 -19.99
CA PHE A 41 -5.71 8.35 -19.89
C PHE A 41 -5.85 9.51 -20.86
N TYR A 42 -6.65 10.47 -20.45
CA TYR A 42 -6.83 11.72 -21.17
C TYR A 42 -5.90 12.77 -20.61
N GLN A 43 -5.43 13.67 -21.49
CA GLN A 43 -4.55 14.78 -21.11
C GLN A 43 -5.15 16.07 -21.64
N ILE A 44 -5.00 17.14 -20.86
CA ILE A 44 -5.54 18.45 -21.19
C ILE A 44 -4.71 19.04 -22.33
N PRO A 45 -5.32 19.35 -23.49
CA PRO A 45 -4.62 19.96 -24.60
C PRO A 45 -4.32 21.43 -24.30
N PHE A 46 -3.21 21.92 -24.79
CA PHE A 46 -2.90 23.36 -24.70
C PHE A 46 -3.77 24.14 -25.68
N LYS A 47 -4.62 25.01 -25.19
CA LYS A 47 -5.52 25.85 -25.97
C LYS A 47 -5.62 27.24 -25.34
N PHE A 48 -5.58 28.27 -26.18
CA PHE A 48 -5.86 29.64 -25.73
C PHE A 48 -7.37 29.91 -25.58
N GLU A 49 -8.21 29.21 -26.35
CA GLU A 49 -9.68 29.29 -26.29
C GLU A 49 -10.18 28.51 -25.06
N ARG A 50 -10.23 29.19 -23.92
CA ARG A 50 -10.55 28.54 -22.61
C ARG A 50 -11.95 27.98 -22.54
N GLU A 51 -12.95 28.66 -23.15
CA GLU A 51 -14.34 28.17 -23.19
C GLU A 51 -14.44 26.81 -23.89
N LYS A 52 -13.80 26.65 -25.06
CA LYS A 52 -13.77 25.37 -25.77
C LYS A 52 -13.06 24.28 -24.97
N LEU A 53 -12.00 24.62 -24.26
CA LEU A 53 -11.32 23.66 -23.40
C LEU A 53 -12.22 23.18 -22.27
N ILE A 54 -12.99 24.09 -21.67
CA ILE A 54 -13.97 23.76 -20.63
C ILE A 54 -15.05 22.84 -21.17
N GLU A 55 -15.62 23.15 -22.36
CA GLU A 55 -16.61 22.31 -23.03
C GLU A 55 -16.09 20.91 -23.30
N GLU A 56 -14.84 20.77 -23.74
CA GLU A 56 -14.22 19.46 -23.97
C GLU A 56 -14.08 18.64 -22.68
N ILE A 57 -13.61 19.25 -21.59
CA ILE A 57 -13.48 18.56 -20.30
C ILE A 57 -14.84 18.09 -19.79
N VAL A 58 -15.89 18.90 -19.95
CA VAL A 58 -17.27 18.51 -19.61
C VAL A 58 -17.72 17.31 -20.46
N ALA A 59 -17.46 17.35 -21.77
CA ALA A 59 -17.82 16.25 -22.66
C ALA A 59 -17.07 14.94 -22.29
N TRP A 60 -15.88 15.01 -21.69
CA TRP A 60 -15.16 13.82 -21.23
C TRP A 60 -15.81 13.19 -19.98
N GLU A 61 -16.45 13.97 -19.10
CA GLU A 61 -17.26 13.41 -18.01
C GLU A 61 -18.38 12.53 -18.59
N ASP A 62 -19.18 13.07 -19.52
CA ASP A 62 -20.28 12.33 -20.15
C ASP A 62 -19.80 11.05 -20.89
N LYS A 63 -18.65 11.14 -21.58
CA LYS A 63 -18.04 9.98 -22.25
C LYS A 63 -17.59 8.92 -21.27
N LEU A 64 -17.00 9.30 -20.16
CA LEU A 64 -16.53 8.38 -19.12
C LEU A 64 -17.73 7.66 -18.47
N ASP A 65 -18.78 8.40 -18.16
CA ASP A 65 -20.02 7.83 -17.60
C ASP A 65 -20.67 6.84 -18.57
N LEU A 66 -20.74 7.20 -19.86
CA LEU A 66 -21.23 6.28 -20.90
C LEU A 66 -20.35 5.03 -21.01
N LEU A 67 -19.03 5.18 -21.01
CA LEU A 67 -18.09 4.06 -21.07
C LEU A 67 -18.25 3.13 -19.87
N LEU A 68 -18.45 3.68 -18.66
CA LEU A 68 -18.65 2.90 -17.44
C LEU A 68 -19.88 1.98 -17.56
N THR A 69 -20.94 2.39 -18.24
CA THR A 69 -22.13 1.54 -18.47
C THR A 69 -21.85 0.34 -19.38
N GLN A 70 -20.80 0.40 -20.20
CA GLN A 70 -20.44 -0.64 -21.18
C GLN A 70 -19.39 -1.62 -20.61
N ILE A 71 -18.62 -1.22 -19.61
CA ILE A 71 -17.59 -2.07 -19.01
C ILE A 71 -18.23 -2.99 -17.96
N PRO A 72 -18.01 -4.32 -18.07
CA PRO A 72 -18.50 -5.26 -17.07
C PRO A 72 -17.94 -4.98 -15.67
N SER A 73 -18.77 -5.06 -14.64
CA SER A 73 -18.41 -4.73 -13.25
C SER A 73 -17.29 -5.61 -12.64
N TYR A 74 -17.01 -6.77 -13.24
CA TYR A 74 -15.89 -7.65 -12.84
C TYR A 74 -14.55 -7.27 -13.48
N LYS A 75 -14.51 -6.25 -14.36
CA LYS A 75 -13.31 -5.73 -15.02
C LYS A 75 -13.00 -4.33 -14.48
N ASN A 76 -11.72 -4.02 -14.29
CA ASN A 76 -11.33 -2.73 -13.77
C ASN A 76 -11.36 -1.63 -14.84
N LEU A 77 -11.92 -0.48 -14.47
CA LEU A 77 -11.74 0.80 -15.16
C LEU A 77 -10.79 1.67 -14.32
N ILE A 78 -9.62 1.91 -14.85
CA ILE A 78 -8.56 2.69 -14.20
C ILE A 78 -8.57 4.08 -14.84
N VAL A 79 -8.90 5.09 -14.06
CA VAL A 79 -8.99 6.48 -14.51
C VAL A 79 -7.80 7.25 -13.97
N ILE A 80 -6.99 7.83 -14.85
CA ILE A 80 -5.91 8.72 -14.47
C ILE A 80 -6.49 10.14 -14.38
N SER A 81 -6.32 10.80 -13.22
CA SER A 81 -6.88 12.12 -12.98
C SER A 81 -6.31 13.18 -13.93
N LEU A 82 -7.07 14.23 -14.18
CA LEU A 82 -6.61 15.33 -15.03
C LEU A 82 -5.67 16.26 -14.27
N VAL A 83 -4.60 16.65 -14.93
CA VAL A 83 -3.67 17.70 -14.49
C VAL A 83 -3.36 18.60 -15.69
N ASP A 84 -3.46 19.91 -15.52
CA ASP A 84 -2.99 20.86 -16.52
C ASP A 84 -1.46 20.96 -16.48
N LEU A 85 -0.79 20.38 -17.48
CA LEU A 85 0.67 20.31 -17.55
C LEU A 85 1.30 21.65 -17.97
N ALA A 86 0.52 22.52 -18.61
CA ALA A 86 0.95 23.82 -19.11
C ALA A 86 -0.13 24.88 -18.86
N PRO A 87 -0.39 25.22 -17.59
CA PRO A 87 -1.48 26.13 -17.24
C PRO A 87 -1.25 27.52 -17.86
N PHE A 88 -2.28 28.03 -18.51
CA PHE A 88 -2.28 29.35 -19.09
C PHE A 88 -3.48 30.17 -18.53
N ARG A 89 -3.22 31.37 -18.06
CA ARG A 89 -4.22 32.30 -17.56
C ARG A 89 -3.97 33.68 -18.17
N LEU A 90 -5.03 34.32 -18.62
CA LEU A 90 -4.95 35.72 -19.07
C LEU A 90 -4.87 36.68 -17.90
N THR A 91 -5.46 36.34 -16.77
CA THR A 91 -5.45 37.11 -15.52
C THR A 91 -5.28 36.18 -14.34
N GLU A 92 -4.66 36.66 -13.26
CA GLU A 92 -4.48 35.89 -12.03
C GLU A 92 -5.80 35.45 -11.37
N SER A 93 -6.88 36.18 -11.62
CA SER A 93 -8.23 35.90 -11.12
C SER A 93 -9.01 34.89 -11.97
N ASP A 94 -8.49 34.43 -13.10
CA ASP A 94 -9.12 33.42 -13.94
C ASP A 94 -8.83 32.01 -13.44
N TRP A 95 -9.78 31.41 -12.75
CA TRP A 95 -9.76 30.05 -12.25
C TRP A 95 -10.70 29.11 -13.03
N SER A 96 -11.24 29.53 -14.16
CA SER A 96 -12.27 28.81 -14.90
C SER A 96 -11.87 27.39 -15.27
N VAL A 97 -10.69 27.20 -15.88
CA VAL A 97 -10.18 25.88 -16.27
C VAL A 97 -9.80 25.04 -15.05
N TYR A 98 -9.18 25.66 -14.04
CA TYR A 98 -8.86 24.97 -12.79
C TYR A 98 -10.13 24.40 -12.14
N ASN A 99 -11.18 25.19 -12.02
CA ASN A 99 -12.42 24.76 -11.40
C ASN A 99 -13.10 23.59 -12.15
N VAL A 100 -13.02 23.56 -13.47
CA VAL A 100 -13.60 22.45 -14.24
C VAL A 100 -12.76 21.17 -14.09
N ILE A 101 -11.43 21.28 -14.02
CA ILE A 101 -10.55 20.16 -13.74
C ILE A 101 -10.82 19.59 -12.35
N GLU A 102 -10.92 20.44 -11.33
CA GLU A 102 -11.26 20.04 -9.96
C GLU A 102 -12.62 19.37 -9.88
N ARG A 103 -13.62 19.88 -10.62
CA ARG A 103 -14.93 19.24 -10.72
C ARG A 103 -14.82 17.85 -11.33
N TYR A 104 -14.14 17.72 -12.47
CA TYR A 104 -13.90 16.44 -13.12
C TYR A 104 -13.20 15.43 -12.18
N ASN A 105 -12.13 15.87 -11.52
CA ASN A 105 -11.39 15.01 -10.61
C ASN A 105 -12.23 14.57 -9.40
N ARG A 106 -13.12 15.41 -8.91
CA ARG A 106 -14.10 15.05 -7.87
C ARG A 106 -15.12 14.04 -8.37
N HIS A 107 -15.66 14.26 -9.57
CA HIS A 107 -16.59 13.31 -10.19
C HIS A 107 -16.01 11.90 -10.30
N ILE A 108 -14.78 11.74 -10.81
CA ILE A 108 -14.15 10.42 -10.89
C ILE A 108 -13.89 9.79 -9.52
N GLN A 109 -13.63 10.59 -8.47
CA GLN A 109 -13.51 10.09 -7.09
C GLN A 109 -14.86 9.58 -6.58
N GLU A 110 -15.95 10.27 -6.86
CA GLU A 110 -17.33 9.85 -6.52
C GLU A 110 -17.69 8.54 -7.23
N LEU A 111 -17.33 8.41 -8.52
CA LEU A 111 -17.48 7.15 -9.27
C LEU A 111 -16.70 6.01 -8.59
N SER A 112 -15.46 6.25 -8.18
CA SER A 112 -14.64 5.25 -7.48
C SER A 112 -15.23 4.85 -6.12
N GLY A 113 -15.91 5.74 -5.43
CA GLY A 113 -16.65 5.45 -4.19
C GLY A 113 -17.92 4.62 -4.42
N THR A 114 -18.54 4.79 -5.59
CA THR A 114 -19.81 4.13 -5.95
C THR A 114 -19.58 2.77 -6.62
N TYR A 115 -18.58 2.68 -7.49
CA TYR A 115 -18.31 1.51 -8.32
C TYR A 115 -16.97 0.85 -7.91
N PRO A 116 -16.98 -0.32 -7.26
CA PRO A 116 -15.76 -0.98 -6.77
C PRO A 116 -14.74 -1.33 -7.86
N ASN A 117 -15.17 -1.44 -9.10
CA ASN A 117 -14.29 -1.71 -10.25
C ASN A 117 -13.67 -0.43 -10.86
N VAL A 118 -14.10 0.76 -10.46
CA VAL A 118 -13.46 2.03 -10.85
C VAL A 118 -12.30 2.32 -9.90
N LYS A 119 -11.14 2.60 -10.46
CA LYS A 119 -9.90 2.92 -9.72
C LYS A 119 -9.32 4.22 -10.24
N VAL A 120 -9.21 5.23 -9.39
CA VAL A 120 -8.63 6.53 -9.76
C VAL A 120 -7.16 6.57 -9.36
N LEU A 121 -6.29 6.88 -10.32
CA LEU A 121 -4.88 7.15 -10.09
C LEU A 121 -4.65 8.65 -10.12
N ASP A 122 -4.18 9.21 -9.02
CA ASP A 122 -3.85 10.63 -8.95
C ASP A 122 -2.58 10.92 -9.76
N PHE A 123 -2.76 11.63 -10.87
CA PHE A 123 -1.66 12.00 -11.75
C PHE A 123 -0.77 13.09 -11.17
N SER A 124 -1.26 13.84 -10.19
CA SER A 124 -0.46 14.84 -9.48
C SER A 124 0.70 14.21 -8.71
N ASP A 125 0.55 12.97 -8.21
CA ASP A 125 1.63 12.19 -7.60
C ASP A 125 2.85 12.02 -8.52
N PHE A 126 2.60 11.97 -9.83
CA PHE A 126 3.66 11.88 -10.83
C PHE A 126 4.16 13.27 -11.23
N THR A 127 3.25 14.15 -11.62
CA THR A 127 3.59 15.44 -12.23
C THR A 127 4.25 16.42 -11.28
N SER A 128 3.91 16.40 -9.99
CA SER A 128 4.50 17.28 -8.96
C SER A 128 6.02 17.10 -8.74
N ARG A 129 6.58 16.03 -9.28
CA ARG A 129 8.04 15.75 -9.20
C ARG A 129 8.86 16.51 -10.26
N TYR A 130 8.19 17.20 -11.18
CA TYR A 130 8.79 17.82 -12.34
C TYR A 130 8.30 19.25 -12.54
N SER A 131 9.13 20.13 -13.09
CA SER A 131 8.69 21.45 -13.55
C SER A 131 7.87 21.33 -14.84
N SER A 132 7.07 22.36 -15.16
CA SER A 132 6.29 22.39 -16.41
C SER A 132 7.17 22.24 -17.66
N GLU A 133 8.39 22.81 -17.65
CA GLU A 133 9.37 22.68 -18.74
C GLU A 133 9.90 21.24 -18.90
N GLN A 134 9.92 20.45 -17.81
CA GLN A 134 10.30 19.04 -17.85
C GLN A 134 9.12 18.17 -18.28
N LEU A 135 7.90 18.55 -17.90
CA LEU A 135 6.67 17.79 -18.19
C LEU A 135 6.29 17.87 -19.67
N VAL A 136 6.45 19.00 -20.32
CA VAL A 136 6.05 19.22 -21.71
C VAL A 136 7.25 19.49 -22.60
N ASP A 137 7.37 18.76 -23.69
CA ASP A 137 8.28 19.07 -24.80
C ASP A 137 7.44 19.58 -25.99
N TRP A 138 7.43 20.89 -26.19
CA TRP A 138 6.60 21.54 -27.21
C TRP A 138 6.87 21.04 -28.62
N ARG A 139 8.08 20.58 -28.94
CA ARG A 139 8.41 19.99 -30.23
C ARG A 139 7.63 18.70 -30.44
N PHE A 140 7.66 17.78 -29.48
CA PHE A 140 6.89 16.54 -29.58
C PHE A 140 5.39 16.79 -29.47
N TYR A 141 4.96 17.79 -28.72
CA TYR A 141 3.55 18.19 -28.66
C TYR A 141 3.01 18.53 -30.06
N PHE A 142 3.71 19.41 -30.82
CA PHE A 142 3.25 19.84 -32.14
C PHE A 142 3.50 18.82 -33.25
N ILE A 143 4.54 17.99 -33.17
CA ILE A 143 4.85 16.99 -34.22
C ILE A 143 3.97 15.75 -34.09
N SER A 144 3.68 15.29 -32.85
CA SER A 144 3.07 13.98 -32.61
C SER A 144 1.89 14.01 -31.64
N GLN A 145 1.40 15.17 -31.26
CA GLN A 145 0.32 15.32 -30.25
C GLN A 145 0.63 14.60 -28.92
N MET A 146 1.88 14.65 -28.50
CA MET A 146 2.33 14.03 -27.26
C MET A 146 2.31 15.07 -26.13
N GLY A 147 1.34 14.98 -25.24
CA GLY A 147 1.17 15.96 -24.15
C GLY A 147 2.25 15.88 -23.08
N LEU A 148 2.78 14.70 -22.83
CA LEU A 148 3.84 14.46 -21.84
C LEU A 148 5.19 14.25 -22.55
N ASN A 149 6.27 14.83 -21.99
CA ASN A 149 7.62 14.73 -22.53
C ASN A 149 8.09 13.26 -22.64
N PRO A 150 8.50 12.78 -23.82
CA PRO A 150 8.94 11.40 -24.02
C PRO A 150 10.15 10.98 -23.18
N LYS A 151 10.97 11.93 -22.69
CA LYS A 151 12.05 11.63 -21.73
C LYS A 151 11.54 11.05 -20.41
N LEU A 152 10.27 11.27 -20.09
CA LEU A 152 9.63 10.77 -18.87
C LEU A 152 9.05 9.35 -19.01
N VAL A 153 9.16 8.72 -20.19
CA VAL A 153 8.64 7.34 -20.43
C VAL A 153 9.10 6.35 -19.35
N PRO A 154 10.40 6.24 -18.99
CA PRO A 154 10.81 5.28 -17.95
C PRO A 154 10.21 5.59 -16.58
N ALA A 155 10.15 6.87 -16.22
CA ALA A 155 9.61 7.30 -14.92
C ALA A 155 8.11 7.09 -14.83
N PHE A 156 7.35 7.43 -15.89
CA PHE A 156 5.91 7.19 -15.96
C PHE A 156 5.59 5.70 -15.91
N SER A 157 6.30 4.89 -16.70
CA SER A 157 6.11 3.43 -16.69
C SER A 157 6.39 2.82 -15.30
N GLY A 158 7.40 3.33 -14.59
CA GLY A 158 7.70 2.96 -13.20
C GLY A 158 6.55 3.33 -12.24
N TRP A 159 6.09 4.57 -12.30
CA TRP A 159 4.96 5.07 -11.51
C TRP A 159 3.68 4.26 -11.77
N LEU A 160 3.35 4.02 -13.04
CA LEU A 160 2.14 3.26 -13.38
C LEU A 160 2.22 1.81 -12.88
N ARG A 161 3.39 1.15 -12.99
CA ARG A 161 3.60 -0.22 -12.46
C ARG A 161 3.40 -0.29 -10.96
N GLU A 162 3.88 0.71 -10.23
CA GLU A 162 3.70 0.83 -8.78
C GLU A 162 2.22 0.95 -8.43
N LYS A 163 1.49 1.90 -9.07
CA LYS A 163 0.05 2.07 -8.87
C LYS A 163 -0.74 0.80 -9.20
N MET A 164 -0.40 0.13 -10.30
CA MET A 164 -1.04 -1.13 -10.70
C MET A 164 -0.79 -2.29 -9.74
N ARG A 165 0.35 -2.32 -9.03
CA ARG A 165 0.57 -3.28 -7.93
C ARG A 165 -0.44 -3.04 -6.79
N GLY A 166 -0.65 -1.78 -6.42
CA GLY A 166 -1.65 -1.40 -5.42
C GLY A 166 -3.08 -1.81 -5.82
N VAL A 167 -3.45 -1.60 -7.09
CA VAL A 167 -4.76 -2.03 -7.62
C VAL A 167 -4.95 -3.54 -7.54
N LYS A 168 -3.88 -4.33 -7.75
CA LYS A 168 -3.90 -5.80 -7.68
C LYS A 168 -3.77 -6.36 -6.25
N LEU A 169 -3.73 -5.50 -5.24
CA LEU A 169 -3.48 -5.89 -3.85
C LEU A 169 -2.17 -6.69 -3.66
N GLN A 170 -1.20 -6.50 -4.54
CA GLN A 170 0.12 -7.13 -4.45
C GLN A 170 0.99 -6.31 -3.49
N ARG A 171 0.81 -6.54 -2.20
CA ARG A 171 1.59 -5.89 -1.12
C ARG A 171 2.29 -6.92 -0.25
N LYS A 172 3.35 -6.50 0.41
CA LYS A 172 3.93 -7.23 1.54
C LYS A 172 2.94 -7.20 2.72
N LYS A 173 3.03 -8.16 3.62
CA LYS A 173 2.07 -8.33 4.71
C LYS A 173 2.67 -8.05 6.09
N CYS A 174 3.96 -8.32 6.25
CA CYS A 174 4.64 -8.24 7.53
C CYS A 174 5.87 -7.35 7.46
N LEU A 175 5.99 -6.42 8.40
CA LEU A 175 7.18 -5.61 8.64
C LEU A 175 7.85 -6.08 9.91
N VAL A 176 9.06 -6.59 9.79
CA VAL A 176 9.91 -7.02 10.90
C VAL A 176 10.90 -5.90 11.22
N LEU A 177 10.93 -5.49 12.48
CA LEU A 177 11.69 -4.35 12.96
C LEU A 177 12.71 -4.78 14.02
N ASP A 178 13.91 -4.24 13.95
CA ASP A 178 14.82 -4.21 15.09
C ASP A 178 14.38 -3.14 16.09
N LEU A 179 15.02 -3.09 17.26
CA LEU A 179 14.71 -2.17 18.36
C LEU A 179 15.75 -1.04 18.47
N ASP A 180 16.98 -1.38 18.89
CA ASP A 180 18.04 -0.44 19.19
C ASP A 180 18.46 0.33 17.93
N ASN A 181 18.60 1.65 18.04
CA ASN A 181 18.86 2.57 16.91
C ASN A 181 17.88 2.47 15.72
N THR A 182 16.83 1.65 15.84
CA THR A 182 15.78 1.49 14.83
C THR A 182 14.45 2.08 15.31
N LEU A 183 13.93 1.68 16.48
CA LEU A 183 12.70 2.21 17.07
C LEU A 183 12.94 3.28 18.12
N TRP A 184 14.12 3.32 18.69
CA TRP A 184 14.62 4.38 19.57
C TRP A 184 16.12 4.55 19.34
N GLY A 185 16.68 5.70 19.71
CA GLY A 185 18.12 5.91 19.65
C GLY A 185 18.80 5.35 20.89
N GLY A 186 20.00 4.78 20.70
CA GLY A 186 20.77 4.13 21.76
C GLY A 186 20.50 2.64 21.88
N VAL A 187 21.15 2.01 22.84
CA VAL A 187 21.12 0.57 23.12
C VAL A 187 20.49 0.34 24.49
N LEU A 188 19.33 -0.30 24.55
CA LEU A 188 18.56 -0.46 25.78
C LEU A 188 19.36 -1.12 26.90
N GLY A 189 20.16 -2.14 26.59
CA GLY A 189 20.99 -2.84 27.59
C GLY A 189 22.14 -2.00 28.17
N GLU A 190 22.56 -0.94 27.46
CA GLU A 190 23.65 -0.04 27.91
C GLU A 190 23.12 1.25 28.54
N ASP A 191 22.13 1.88 27.86
CA ASP A 191 21.61 3.19 28.23
C ASP A 191 20.46 3.11 29.25
N GLY A 192 19.83 1.95 29.37
CA GLY A 192 18.66 1.73 30.21
C GLY A 192 17.40 2.42 29.70
N ILE A 193 16.25 2.16 30.34
CA ILE A 193 14.92 2.63 29.92
C ILE A 193 14.83 4.17 29.84
N GLN A 194 15.54 4.87 30.72
CA GLN A 194 15.53 6.34 30.75
C GLN A 194 16.59 6.97 29.86
N GLY A 195 17.59 6.21 29.41
CA GLY A 195 18.69 6.69 28.59
C GLY A 195 18.43 6.53 27.07
N ILE A 196 17.54 5.63 26.67
CA ILE A 196 17.16 5.52 25.26
C ILE A 196 16.48 6.79 24.76
N GLN A 197 16.78 7.18 23.53
CA GLN A 197 16.31 8.44 22.95
C GLN A 197 14.97 8.22 22.22
N ILE A 198 13.87 8.54 22.90
CA ILE A 198 12.53 8.53 22.35
C ILE A 198 11.67 9.62 23.00
N GLY A 199 10.87 10.34 22.20
CA GLY A 199 10.11 11.50 22.66
C GLY A 199 11.00 12.73 22.89
N GLY A 200 10.45 13.79 23.48
CA GLY A 200 11.17 15.05 23.74
C GLY A 200 11.64 15.75 22.45
N ASP A 201 12.88 16.21 22.45
CA ASP A 201 13.52 16.86 21.33
C ASP A 201 14.21 15.87 20.38
N TYR A 202 14.90 16.41 19.37
CA TYR A 202 15.71 15.60 18.45
C TYR A 202 16.90 14.96 19.19
N PRO A 203 17.24 13.69 18.94
CA PRO A 203 16.67 12.80 17.92
C PRO A 203 15.44 12.00 18.36
N GLY A 204 15.10 11.98 19.65
CA GLY A 204 14.01 11.18 20.21
C GLY A 204 12.66 11.43 19.55
N LYS A 205 12.37 12.68 19.17
CA LYS A 205 11.14 13.05 18.45
C LYS A 205 11.03 12.40 17.08
N ALA A 206 12.15 12.17 16.38
CA ALA A 206 12.14 11.51 15.08
C ALA A 206 11.76 10.03 15.20
N PHE A 207 12.29 9.34 16.21
CA PHE A 207 11.90 7.96 16.52
C PHE A 207 10.44 7.86 16.96
N LEU A 208 9.96 8.80 17.77
CA LEU A 208 8.54 8.86 18.15
C LEU A 208 7.63 9.00 16.93
N CYS A 209 7.93 9.94 16.02
CA CYS A 209 7.18 10.14 14.79
C CYS A 209 7.19 8.87 13.90
N PHE A 210 8.32 8.16 13.84
CA PHE A 210 8.43 6.91 13.12
C PHE A 210 7.52 5.83 13.72
N GLN A 211 7.51 5.68 15.06
CA GLN A 211 6.62 4.74 15.75
C GLN A 211 5.14 5.08 15.54
N GLU A 212 4.76 6.36 15.61
CA GLU A 212 3.39 6.81 15.35
C GLU A 212 2.93 6.39 13.94
N GLY A 213 3.78 6.55 12.95
CA GLY A 213 3.48 6.11 11.59
C GLY A 213 3.44 4.60 11.42
N LEU A 214 4.27 3.83 12.15
CA LEU A 214 4.18 2.36 12.18
C LEU A 214 2.85 1.90 12.78
N VAL A 215 2.34 2.57 13.81
CA VAL A 215 1.00 2.31 14.36
C VAL A 215 -0.08 2.56 13.30
N GLU A 216 0.03 3.63 12.50
CA GLU A 216 -0.92 3.86 11.38
C GLU A 216 -0.88 2.75 10.32
N LEU A 217 0.28 2.13 10.06
CA LEU A 217 0.37 0.98 9.15
C LEU A 217 -0.43 -0.23 9.67
N THR A 218 -0.48 -0.45 10.99
CA THR A 218 -1.28 -1.57 11.55
C THR A 218 -2.77 -1.41 11.29
N LYS A 219 -3.28 -0.18 11.31
CA LYS A 219 -4.70 0.12 10.98
C LYS A 219 -5.05 -0.23 9.52
N LYS A 220 -4.04 -0.31 8.65
CA LYS A 220 -4.18 -0.73 7.25
C LYS A 220 -3.94 -2.23 7.04
N GLY A 221 -3.91 -3.01 8.10
CA GLY A 221 -3.74 -4.46 8.05
C GLY A 221 -2.30 -4.92 7.87
N ILE A 222 -1.29 -4.08 8.14
CA ILE A 222 0.11 -4.46 8.12
C ILE A 222 0.48 -5.08 9.48
N ILE A 223 1.05 -6.28 9.42
CA ILE A 223 1.49 -7.03 10.60
C ILE A 223 2.87 -6.53 10.99
N LEU A 224 3.04 -6.14 12.26
CA LEU A 224 4.34 -5.78 12.81
C LEU A 224 4.89 -6.93 13.65
N ALA A 225 6.16 -7.24 13.44
CA ALA A 225 6.91 -8.18 14.25
C ALA A 225 8.25 -7.58 14.68
N ILE A 226 8.79 -8.03 15.81
CA ILE A 226 10.09 -7.59 16.33
C ILE A 226 11.10 -8.73 16.18
N CYS A 227 12.31 -8.37 15.72
CA CYS A 227 13.45 -9.27 15.66
C CYS A 227 14.69 -8.52 16.14
N SER A 228 15.05 -8.65 17.42
CA SER A 228 16.12 -7.87 18.03
C SER A 228 17.06 -8.71 18.87
N LYS A 229 18.33 -8.33 18.90
CA LYS A 229 19.36 -8.89 19.81
C LYS A 229 19.36 -8.10 21.12
N ASN A 230 18.47 -8.48 22.02
CA ASN A 230 18.26 -7.84 23.31
C ASN A 230 17.88 -8.86 24.39
N ASN A 231 17.85 -8.41 25.64
CA ASN A 231 17.21 -9.16 26.70
C ASN A 231 15.69 -8.92 26.65
N GLU A 232 14.92 -9.99 26.51
CA GLU A 232 13.46 -9.90 26.40
C GLU A 232 12.84 -9.18 27.60
N GLN A 233 13.29 -9.48 28.82
CA GLN A 233 12.74 -8.88 30.05
C GLN A 233 12.92 -7.36 30.08
N ASP A 234 14.08 -6.86 29.66
CA ASP A 234 14.38 -5.43 29.64
C ASP A 234 13.50 -4.70 28.61
N VAL A 235 13.23 -5.32 27.46
CA VAL A 235 12.34 -4.77 26.43
C VAL A 235 10.89 -4.72 26.92
N LEU A 236 10.41 -5.80 27.57
CA LEU A 236 9.06 -5.82 28.15
C LEU A 236 8.89 -4.73 29.19
N GLU A 237 9.90 -4.54 30.04
CA GLU A 237 9.91 -3.49 31.06
C GLU A 237 9.94 -2.09 30.42
N ALA A 238 10.69 -1.89 29.32
CA ALA A 238 10.72 -0.64 28.58
C ALA A 238 9.35 -0.29 27.99
N TRP A 239 8.65 -1.27 27.40
CA TRP A 239 7.28 -1.08 26.88
C TRP A 239 6.27 -0.68 27.97
N GLU A 240 6.45 -1.16 29.19
CA GLU A 240 5.55 -0.84 30.32
C GLU A 240 5.88 0.51 30.96
N LYS A 241 7.16 0.85 31.09
CA LYS A 241 7.61 1.97 31.93
C LYS A 241 7.92 3.25 31.15
N ASN A 242 8.27 3.16 29.87
CA ASN A 242 8.60 4.35 29.10
C ASN A 242 7.35 4.92 28.40
N PRO A 243 6.81 6.08 28.84
CA PRO A 243 5.55 6.62 28.33
C PRO A 243 5.66 7.17 26.90
N PHE A 244 6.86 7.34 26.38
CA PHE A 244 7.09 7.87 25.04
C PHE A 244 7.07 6.76 23.97
N ILE A 245 7.20 5.49 24.35
CA ILE A 245 7.08 4.37 23.41
C ILE A 245 5.62 4.25 22.98
N LYS A 246 5.34 4.51 21.69
CA LYS A 246 4.00 4.39 21.09
C LYS A 246 3.75 3.02 20.48
N LEU A 247 4.80 2.41 19.95
CA LEU A 247 4.72 1.04 19.41
C LEU A 247 4.87 0.03 20.55
N THR A 248 3.82 -0.10 21.34
CA THR A 248 3.73 -1.02 22.47
C THR A 248 3.41 -2.45 22.04
N ARG A 249 3.48 -3.40 22.95
CA ARG A 249 3.22 -4.82 22.70
C ARG A 249 1.86 -5.08 22.02
N GLU A 250 0.87 -4.22 22.24
CA GLU A 250 -0.46 -4.38 21.64
C GLU A 250 -0.48 -4.25 20.12
N TYR A 251 0.51 -3.57 19.51
CA TYR A 251 0.66 -3.44 18.07
C TYR A 251 1.53 -4.54 17.45
N ILE A 252 2.24 -5.32 18.26
CA ILE A 252 3.18 -6.35 17.83
C ILE A 252 2.49 -7.71 17.79
N SER A 253 2.46 -8.34 16.63
CA SER A 253 1.81 -9.65 16.42
C SER A 253 2.68 -10.82 16.87
N ALA A 254 4.00 -10.73 16.66
CA ALA A 254 4.97 -11.73 17.11
C ALA A 254 6.32 -11.07 17.34
N TYR A 255 7.18 -11.69 18.16
CA TYR A 255 8.52 -11.16 18.39
C TYR A 255 9.54 -12.27 18.67
N ARG A 256 10.80 -12.00 18.32
CA ARG A 256 12.01 -12.74 18.71
C ARG A 256 13.01 -11.75 19.26
N ILE A 257 13.13 -11.73 20.57
CA ILE A 257 14.07 -10.89 21.32
C ILE A 257 15.03 -11.83 22.02
N ASN A 258 16.16 -12.10 21.38
CA ASN A 258 17.16 -13.05 21.83
C ASN A 258 18.48 -12.80 21.09
N TRP A 259 19.55 -13.52 21.45
CA TRP A 259 20.88 -13.39 20.87
C TRP A 259 21.15 -14.33 19.67
N GLN A 260 20.12 -14.96 19.13
CA GLN A 260 20.23 -15.83 17.99
C GLN A 260 20.36 -15.05 16.67
N ASN A 261 20.65 -15.78 15.58
CA ASN A 261 20.72 -15.22 14.25
C ASN A 261 19.36 -14.65 13.81
N LYS A 262 19.35 -13.40 13.33
CA LYS A 262 18.11 -12.72 12.91
C LYS A 262 17.42 -13.42 11.73
N ALA A 263 18.16 -14.02 10.80
CA ALA A 263 17.55 -14.77 9.70
C ALA A 263 16.79 -16.01 10.18
N ASP A 264 17.31 -16.73 11.17
CA ASP A 264 16.61 -17.88 11.76
C ASP A 264 15.39 -17.44 12.55
N ASN A 265 15.50 -16.35 13.33
CA ASN A 265 14.38 -15.74 14.01
C ASN A 265 13.28 -15.29 13.04
N ILE A 266 13.61 -14.74 11.87
CA ILE A 266 12.64 -14.36 10.84
C ILE A 266 11.93 -15.59 10.24
N ARG A 267 12.63 -16.73 10.07
CA ARG A 267 11.98 -17.99 9.64
C ARG A 267 10.98 -18.47 10.69
N GLU A 268 11.33 -18.42 11.97
CA GLU A 268 10.42 -18.78 13.05
C GLU A 268 9.19 -17.85 13.11
N LEU A 269 9.39 -16.53 12.95
CA LEU A 269 8.29 -15.57 12.86
C LEU A 269 7.36 -15.87 11.69
N SER A 270 7.92 -16.26 10.53
CA SER A 270 7.15 -16.67 9.35
C SER A 270 6.27 -17.89 9.64
N GLN A 271 6.81 -18.87 10.36
CA GLN A 271 6.06 -20.08 10.76
C GLN A 271 4.99 -19.76 11.81
N GLU A 272 5.31 -18.99 12.85
CA GLU A 272 4.37 -18.59 13.90
C GLU A 272 3.19 -17.78 13.35
N LEU A 273 3.48 -16.85 12.44
CA LEU A 273 2.46 -16.02 11.79
C LEU A 273 1.74 -16.74 10.64
N ASN A 274 2.25 -17.87 10.19
CA ASN A 274 1.76 -18.58 8.99
C ASN A 274 1.71 -17.67 7.75
N ILE A 275 2.79 -16.92 7.51
CA ILE A 275 2.96 -16.00 6.38
C ILE A 275 4.24 -16.36 5.65
N GLY A 276 4.19 -16.48 4.31
CA GLY A 276 5.37 -16.76 3.49
C GLY A 276 6.43 -15.65 3.59
N LEU A 277 7.71 -16.03 3.61
CA LEU A 277 8.85 -15.11 3.70
C LEU A 277 8.89 -14.05 2.58
N ASP A 278 8.30 -14.36 1.42
CA ASP A 278 8.12 -13.43 0.30
C ASP A 278 7.22 -12.23 0.61
N SER A 279 6.44 -12.33 1.69
CA SER A 279 5.56 -11.27 2.18
C SER A 279 6.18 -10.40 3.29
N PHE A 280 7.47 -10.62 3.62
CA PHE A 280 8.17 -9.94 4.69
C PHE A 280 9.02 -8.77 4.17
N VAL A 281 9.11 -7.73 5.00
CA VAL A 281 10.10 -6.63 4.90
C VAL A 281 10.83 -6.59 6.23
N PHE A 282 12.17 -6.55 6.20
CA PHE A 282 13.01 -6.48 7.40
C PHE A 282 13.76 -5.14 7.45
N VAL A 283 13.66 -4.47 8.58
CA VAL A 283 14.27 -3.16 8.84
C VAL A 283 15.16 -3.24 10.07
N ASP A 284 16.40 -2.77 9.91
CA ASP A 284 17.47 -2.84 10.90
C ASP A 284 18.48 -1.73 10.61
N ASP A 285 19.02 -1.05 11.62
CA ASP A 285 20.04 -0.01 11.45
C ASP A 285 21.42 -0.60 11.11
N ASN A 286 21.71 -1.83 11.59
CA ASN A 286 22.99 -2.50 11.40
C ASN A 286 23.14 -3.05 9.96
N PRO A 287 24.08 -2.54 9.16
CA PRO A 287 24.27 -3.01 7.80
C PRO A 287 24.74 -4.49 7.71
N GLY A 288 25.43 -5.01 8.74
CA GLY A 288 25.86 -6.40 8.80
C GLY A 288 24.67 -7.36 8.97
N GLU A 289 23.70 -7.01 9.83
CA GLU A 289 22.47 -7.81 10.01
C GLU A 289 21.61 -7.77 8.75
N ARG A 290 21.46 -6.59 8.12
CA ARG A 290 20.75 -6.48 6.85
C ARG A 290 21.36 -7.34 5.76
N GLU A 291 22.69 -7.30 5.61
CA GLU A 291 23.39 -8.10 4.58
C GLU A 291 23.25 -9.60 4.86
N LEU A 292 23.36 -10.02 6.12
CA LEU A 292 23.15 -11.40 6.51
C LEU A 292 21.75 -11.89 6.13
N VAL A 293 20.72 -11.10 6.40
CA VAL A 293 19.33 -11.47 6.06
C VAL A 293 19.15 -11.49 4.54
N ARG A 294 19.70 -10.54 3.77
CA ARG A 294 19.66 -10.55 2.31
C ARG A 294 20.26 -11.84 1.72
N GLN A 295 21.38 -12.31 2.27
CA GLN A 295 22.05 -13.52 1.79
C GLN A 295 21.31 -14.79 2.19
N MET A 296 20.85 -14.89 3.42
CA MET A 296 20.20 -16.10 3.94
C MET A 296 18.72 -16.22 3.55
N LEU A 297 18.04 -15.11 3.29
CA LEU A 297 16.61 -15.01 2.99
C LEU A 297 16.35 -14.08 1.79
N PRO A 298 16.77 -14.46 0.57
CA PRO A 298 16.71 -13.58 -0.61
C PRO A 298 15.28 -13.19 -1.03
N MET A 299 14.26 -13.85 -0.48
CA MET A 299 12.85 -13.51 -0.72
C MET A 299 12.30 -12.44 0.23
N VAL A 300 13.02 -12.14 1.32
CA VAL A 300 12.69 -11.06 2.25
C VAL A 300 13.22 -9.74 1.68
N GLU A 301 12.37 -8.73 1.64
CA GLU A 301 12.81 -7.38 1.26
C GLU A 301 13.57 -6.72 2.41
N VAL A 302 14.75 -6.19 2.13
CA VAL A 302 15.59 -5.56 3.14
C VAL A 302 16.03 -4.18 2.63
N PRO A 303 15.22 -3.12 2.86
CA PRO A 303 15.58 -1.76 2.45
C PRO A 303 16.80 -1.24 3.20
N ASP A 304 17.46 -0.25 2.62
CA ASP A 304 18.54 0.45 3.30
C ASP A 304 17.97 1.41 4.36
N PHE A 305 18.47 1.29 5.57
CA PHE A 305 18.05 2.13 6.70
C PHE A 305 18.75 3.50 6.65
N PRO A 306 18.04 4.59 6.97
CA PRO A 306 18.63 5.93 6.94
C PRO A 306 19.69 6.11 8.03
N ARG A 307 20.78 6.78 7.67
CA ARG A 307 21.88 7.04 8.60
C ARG A 307 21.54 8.07 9.69
N GLN A 308 20.58 8.92 9.42
CA GLN A 308 20.22 10.04 10.28
C GLN A 308 18.74 9.94 10.70
N PRO A 309 18.44 10.07 12.01
CA PRO A 309 17.09 9.93 12.53
C PRO A 309 16.07 10.88 11.90
N TYR A 310 16.45 12.10 11.48
CA TYR A 310 15.53 13.04 10.84
C TYR A 310 15.01 12.53 9.49
N MET A 311 15.60 11.49 8.90
CA MET A 311 15.13 10.86 7.66
C MET A 311 14.06 9.78 7.90
N LEU A 312 13.82 9.36 9.15
CA LEU A 312 12.86 8.29 9.48
C LEU A 312 11.44 8.54 8.96
N PRO A 313 10.87 9.78 9.01
CA PRO A 313 9.54 10.02 8.43
C PRO A 313 9.49 9.75 6.91
N MET A 314 10.52 10.18 6.18
CA MET A 314 10.61 9.92 4.73
C MET A 314 10.86 8.43 4.44
N PHE A 315 11.61 7.75 5.28
CA PHE A 315 11.82 6.31 5.19
C PHE A 315 10.51 5.54 5.37
N LEU A 316 9.65 5.97 6.30
CA LEU A 316 8.31 5.39 6.46
C LEU A 316 7.43 5.57 5.22
N VAL A 317 7.47 6.75 4.60
CA VAL A 317 6.78 7.00 3.32
C VAL A 317 7.29 6.04 2.24
N LEU A 318 8.61 5.88 2.14
CA LEU A 318 9.24 4.95 1.19
C LEU A 318 8.81 3.50 1.46
N LEU A 319 8.80 3.06 2.72
CA LEU A 319 8.33 1.72 3.10
C LEU A 319 6.87 1.49 2.69
N ASN A 320 6.00 2.46 2.99
CA ASN A 320 4.60 2.37 2.62
C ASN A 320 4.43 2.29 1.11
N ASP A 321 5.04 3.20 0.36
CA ASP A 321 4.87 3.29 -1.09
C ASP A 321 5.45 2.09 -1.84
N SER A 322 6.62 1.60 -1.39
CA SER A 322 7.29 0.49 -2.07
C SER A 322 6.69 -0.88 -1.74
N TYR A 323 6.17 -1.09 -0.53
CA TYR A 323 5.85 -2.42 -0.06
C TYR A 323 4.41 -2.61 0.42
N PHE A 324 3.74 -1.59 0.97
CA PHE A 324 2.49 -1.76 1.70
C PHE A 324 1.30 -1.05 1.09
N LYS A 325 1.53 -0.04 0.25
CA LYS A 325 0.45 0.77 -0.33
C LYS A 325 -0.49 -0.08 -1.17
N VAL A 326 -1.78 0.04 -0.89
CA VAL A 326 -2.87 -0.55 -1.66
C VAL A 326 -3.80 0.55 -2.13
N TYR A 327 -4.65 0.23 -3.09
CA TYR A 327 -5.63 1.20 -3.60
C TYR A 327 -6.66 1.57 -2.53
N SER A 328 -7.21 0.58 -1.86
CA SER A 328 -8.16 0.77 -0.75
C SER A 328 -7.96 -0.30 0.31
N VAL A 329 -8.26 0.04 1.55
CA VAL A 329 -8.29 -0.89 2.68
C VAL A 329 -9.72 -1.36 2.86
N THR A 330 -9.92 -2.66 3.08
CA THR A 330 -11.24 -3.25 3.37
C THR A 330 -11.39 -3.49 4.87
N ASP A 331 -12.64 -3.62 5.34
CA ASP A 331 -12.94 -4.00 6.73
C ASP A 331 -12.28 -5.33 7.13
N GLU A 332 -12.08 -6.24 6.16
CA GLU A 332 -11.34 -7.48 6.37
C GLU A 332 -9.85 -7.23 6.61
N ASP A 333 -9.26 -6.23 5.93
CA ASP A 333 -7.85 -5.88 6.11
C ASP A 333 -7.59 -5.33 7.52
N GLU A 334 -8.50 -4.51 8.04
CA GLU A 334 -8.40 -3.97 9.40
C GLU A 334 -8.46 -5.09 10.46
N LYS A 335 -9.30 -6.08 10.25
CA LYS A 335 -9.45 -7.24 11.17
C LYS A 335 -8.30 -8.25 11.06
N LYS A 336 -7.54 -8.26 9.97
CA LYS A 336 -6.43 -9.22 9.75
C LYS A 336 -5.38 -9.15 10.86
N VAL A 337 -4.96 -7.97 11.27
CA VAL A 337 -3.93 -7.81 12.33
C VAL A 337 -4.38 -8.47 13.63
N GLU A 338 -5.65 -8.27 14.01
CA GLU A 338 -6.21 -8.91 15.22
C GLU A 338 -6.25 -10.42 15.07
N GLN A 339 -6.65 -10.93 13.90
CA GLN A 339 -6.71 -12.36 13.62
C GLN A 339 -5.31 -13.00 13.65
N TYR A 340 -4.30 -12.37 13.03
CA TYR A 340 -2.93 -12.87 13.07
C TYR A 340 -2.36 -12.86 14.48
N ARG A 341 -2.61 -11.81 15.26
CA ARG A 341 -2.21 -11.72 16.67
C ARG A 341 -2.89 -12.82 17.52
N ALA A 342 -4.19 -12.99 17.36
CA ALA A 342 -4.92 -14.03 18.07
C ALA A 342 -4.40 -15.42 17.72
N ASN A 343 -4.06 -15.66 16.44
CA ASN A 343 -3.49 -16.91 16.00
C ASN A 343 -2.07 -17.15 16.54
N ALA A 344 -1.19 -16.13 16.48
CA ALA A 344 0.16 -16.20 17.04
C ALA A 344 0.14 -16.46 18.55
N ASN A 345 -0.74 -15.79 19.30
CA ASN A 345 -0.93 -16.06 20.72
C ASN A 345 -1.39 -17.50 20.97
N ARG A 346 -2.30 -18.02 20.15
CA ARG A 346 -2.78 -19.41 20.25
C ARG A 346 -1.65 -20.42 20.00
N VAL A 347 -0.84 -20.21 18.97
CA VAL A 347 0.34 -21.06 18.67
C VAL A 347 1.33 -21.01 19.83
N ARG A 348 1.59 -19.82 20.39
CA ARG A 348 2.50 -19.65 21.52
C ARG A 348 1.97 -20.33 22.79
N GLU A 349 0.70 -20.20 23.10
CA GLU A 349 0.07 -20.93 24.22
C GLU A 349 0.15 -22.44 24.02
N GLN A 350 -0.15 -22.92 22.82
CA GLN A 350 -0.03 -24.34 22.48
C GLN A 350 1.38 -24.88 22.69
N SER A 351 2.42 -24.11 22.33
CA SER A 351 3.82 -24.52 22.45
C SER A 351 4.32 -24.67 23.90
N LYS A 352 3.58 -24.12 24.89
CA LYS A 352 3.89 -24.31 26.32
C LYS A 352 3.50 -25.67 26.86
N PHE A 353 2.66 -26.41 26.14
CA PHE A 353 2.18 -27.73 26.56
C PHE A 353 2.94 -28.82 25.79
N SER A 354 3.35 -29.86 26.49
CA SER A 354 4.01 -31.02 25.91
C SER A 354 3.04 -31.98 25.21
N ASP A 355 1.74 -31.93 25.58
CA ASP A 355 0.66 -32.74 25.03
C ASP A 355 -0.49 -31.86 24.54
N PHE A 356 -0.92 -32.11 23.30
CA PHE A 356 -2.05 -31.42 22.67
C PHE A 356 -3.37 -31.58 23.48
N ASN A 357 -3.58 -32.72 24.12
CA ASN A 357 -4.75 -32.93 24.94
C ASN A 357 -4.75 -32.08 26.22
N GLU A 358 -3.60 -31.82 26.82
CA GLU A 358 -3.46 -30.88 27.94
C GLU A 358 -3.82 -29.46 27.53
N TYR A 359 -3.32 -29.03 26.36
CA TYR A 359 -3.70 -27.74 25.79
C TYR A 359 -5.22 -27.63 25.54
N LEU A 360 -5.85 -28.63 24.93
CA LEU A 360 -7.31 -28.63 24.71
C LEU A 360 -8.10 -28.54 26.03
N ARG A 361 -7.64 -29.21 27.10
CA ARG A 361 -8.26 -29.12 28.44
C ARG A 361 -8.10 -27.73 29.06
N SER A 362 -6.97 -27.06 28.83
CA SER A 362 -6.73 -25.71 29.35
C SER A 362 -7.61 -24.64 28.70
N LEU A 363 -8.17 -24.91 27.52
CA LEU A 363 -9.07 -24.00 26.82
C LEU A 363 -10.49 -23.97 27.38
N ASP A 364 -10.84 -24.90 28.33
CA ASP A 364 -12.15 -25.02 28.99
C ASP A 364 -13.35 -24.90 28.00
N MET A 365 -13.20 -25.62 26.87
CA MET A 365 -14.16 -25.52 25.76
C MET A 365 -15.48 -26.20 26.14
N GLU A 366 -16.56 -25.45 26.10
CA GLU A 366 -17.92 -26.00 26.20
C GLU A 366 -18.46 -26.40 24.83
N LEU A 367 -18.83 -27.66 24.65
CA LEU A 367 -19.55 -28.13 23.49
C LEU A 367 -21.06 -28.09 23.76
N LYS A 368 -21.76 -27.17 23.13
CA LYS A 368 -23.21 -27.07 23.20
C LYS A 368 -23.84 -27.80 22.00
N ILE A 369 -24.41 -28.98 22.25
CA ILE A 369 -25.11 -29.71 21.20
C ILE A 369 -26.60 -29.32 21.28
N THR A 370 -27.10 -28.73 20.18
CA THR A 370 -28.51 -28.36 20.02
C THR A 370 -29.13 -29.13 18.87
N SER A 371 -30.40 -29.45 18.97
CA SER A 371 -31.16 -30.02 17.85
C SER A 371 -31.35 -28.99 16.74
N LEU A 372 -31.59 -29.47 15.52
CA LEU A 372 -31.92 -28.64 14.39
C LEU A 372 -33.20 -27.86 14.68
N ASP A 373 -33.15 -26.53 14.54
CA ASP A 373 -34.28 -25.62 14.67
C ASP A 373 -34.33 -24.62 13.54
N GLU A 374 -35.42 -23.86 13.41
CA GLU A 374 -35.60 -22.88 12.35
C GLU A 374 -34.55 -21.75 12.37
N PHE A 375 -33.94 -21.50 13.52
CA PHE A 375 -32.89 -20.47 13.69
C PHE A 375 -31.53 -20.91 13.16
N ASN A 376 -31.18 -22.19 13.26
CA ASN A 376 -29.85 -22.69 12.90
C ASN A 376 -29.80 -23.40 11.53
N VAL A 377 -30.96 -23.74 10.94
CA VAL A 377 -31.08 -24.39 9.62
C VAL A 377 -30.34 -23.66 8.52
N SER A 378 -30.53 -22.34 8.43
CA SER A 378 -29.89 -21.54 7.36
C SER A 378 -28.37 -21.54 7.48
N ARG A 379 -27.82 -21.52 8.69
CA ARG A 379 -26.37 -21.56 8.97
C ARG A 379 -25.76 -22.94 8.70
N ILE A 380 -26.51 -23.99 8.98
CA ILE A 380 -26.10 -25.37 8.70
C ILE A 380 -26.10 -25.63 7.19
N CYS A 381 -27.11 -25.15 6.46
CA CYS A 381 -27.14 -25.23 5.00
C CYS A 381 -25.93 -24.48 4.36
N LEU A 382 -25.53 -23.32 4.88
CA LEU A 382 -24.34 -22.60 4.43
C LEU A 382 -23.04 -23.39 4.67
N LEU A 383 -22.93 -24.11 5.79
CA LEU A 383 -21.76 -24.96 6.09
C LEU A 383 -21.67 -26.18 5.16
N TYR A 384 -22.79 -26.70 4.70
CA TYR A 384 -22.83 -27.83 3.74
C TYR A 384 -22.59 -27.41 2.28
N THR A 385 -22.86 -26.14 1.95
CA THR A 385 -22.73 -25.62 0.58
C THR A 385 -21.44 -24.83 0.35
N SER A 386 -20.73 -24.45 1.41
CA SER A 386 -19.42 -23.79 1.29
C SER A 386 -18.33 -24.85 1.13
N PRO A 387 -17.44 -24.75 0.12
CA PRO A 387 -16.31 -25.66 0.00
C PRO A 387 -15.44 -25.56 1.26
N SER A 388 -15.07 -26.71 1.80
CA SER A 388 -14.16 -26.77 2.95
C SER A 388 -12.81 -26.16 2.56
N PRO A 389 -12.17 -25.35 3.43
CA PRO A 389 -10.80 -24.85 3.14
C PRO A 389 -9.74 -25.97 3.05
N ARG A 390 -10.15 -27.24 3.15
CA ARG A 390 -9.27 -28.42 3.12
C ARG A 390 -9.50 -29.31 1.90
N ASP A 391 -10.43 -28.97 0.98
CA ASP A 391 -10.66 -29.69 -0.28
C ASP A 391 -9.88 -29.05 -1.45
#